data_2b1c111ec94826ba1181ee2a03ffa159
#
_entry.id   2b1c111ec94826ba1181ee2a03ffa159
#
_cell.length_a   1.000
_cell.length_b   1.000
_cell.length_c   1.000
_cell.angle_alpha   90.00
_cell.angle_beta   90.00
_cell.angle_gamma   90.00
#
_symmetry.space_group_name_H-M   'P 1'
#
loop_
_entity.id
_entity.type
_entity.pdbx_description
1 polymer ?
#
loop_
_entity_poly.entity_id
_entity_poly.type
_entity_poly.pdbx_seq_one_letter_code
_entity_poly.pdbx_strand_id
1 'polypeptide(L)'
;MSHFSTVKTKIKHKPQLIEALELLQYDVQENKELINPLDHQHEKVKVDVSIGDDIGFRLNQEGVYELVADIQTWKDPVPPARFLDKVTQQYARM
;
A
#
# COMPACT_ATOMS: atom_id res chain seq x y z
N MET A 1 0.09 11.78 17.13
CA MET A 1 1.20 10.92 16.68
C MET A 1 0.82 10.23 15.39
N SER A 2 1.78 10.14 14.48
CA SER A 2 1.56 9.46 13.20
C SER A 2 1.76 7.96 13.37
N HIS A 3 0.80 7.18 12.91
CA HIS A 3 0.88 5.72 12.92
C HIS A 3 0.46 5.18 11.56
N PHE A 4 1.00 4.03 11.19
CA PHE A 4 0.52 3.33 10.02
C PHE A 4 -0.90 2.83 10.28
N SER A 5 -1.77 3.12 9.32
CA SER A 5 -3.14 2.61 9.31
C SER A 5 -3.27 1.52 8.28
N THR A 6 -4.20 0.60 8.48
CA THR A 6 -4.46 -0.46 7.53
C THR A 6 -5.89 -0.36 7.02
N VAL A 7 -6.05 -0.56 5.71
CA VAL A 7 -7.37 -0.62 5.08
C VAL A 7 -7.48 -1.93 4.31
N LYS A 8 -8.47 -2.74 4.67
CA LYS A 8 -8.67 -4.03 4.05
C LYS A 8 -9.17 -3.87 2.61
N THR A 9 -8.60 -4.64 1.70
CA THR A 9 -9.04 -4.66 0.30
C THR A 9 -9.66 -6.00 -0.05
N LYS A 10 -10.09 -6.14 -1.30
CA LYS A 10 -10.54 -7.42 -1.85
C LYS A 10 -9.48 -8.08 -2.73
N ILE A 11 -8.28 -7.55 -2.73
CA ILE A 11 -7.18 -8.02 -3.58
C ILE A 11 -6.55 -9.26 -2.94
N LYS A 12 -6.41 -10.33 -3.72
CA LYS A 12 -5.93 -11.62 -3.23
C LYS A 12 -4.67 -12.12 -3.93
N HIS A 13 -4.34 -11.58 -5.11
CA HIS A 13 -3.25 -12.11 -5.94
C HIS A 13 -2.13 -11.09 -6.09
N LYS A 14 -0.96 -11.44 -5.54
CA LYS A 14 0.20 -10.55 -5.52
C LYS A 14 0.68 -10.14 -6.91
N PRO A 15 0.89 -11.08 -7.87
CA PRO A 15 1.37 -10.68 -9.20
C PRO A 15 0.42 -9.72 -9.90
N GLN A 16 -0.88 -9.94 -9.75
CA GLN A 16 -1.90 -9.09 -10.36
C GLN A 16 -1.91 -7.70 -9.70
N LEU A 17 -1.72 -7.64 -8.39
CA LEU A 17 -1.60 -6.36 -7.67
C LEU A 17 -0.39 -5.58 -8.16
N ILE A 18 0.76 -6.24 -8.29
CA ILE A 18 1.98 -5.58 -8.76
C ILE A 18 1.77 -5.04 -10.17
N GLU A 19 1.18 -5.84 -11.06
CA GLU A 19 0.93 -5.40 -12.42
C GLU A 19 -0.03 -4.22 -12.47
N ALA A 20 -1.07 -4.22 -11.63
CA ALA A 20 -2.02 -3.11 -11.56
C ALA A 20 -1.32 -1.82 -11.15
N LEU A 21 -0.45 -1.89 -10.14
CA LEU A 21 0.30 -0.72 -9.67
C LEU A 21 1.26 -0.22 -10.75
N GLU A 22 1.92 -1.12 -11.45
CA GLU A 22 2.84 -0.74 -12.53
C GLU A 22 2.10 -0.09 -13.70
N LEU A 23 0.92 -0.59 -14.03
CA LEU A 23 0.10 0.02 -15.07
C LEU A 23 -0.39 1.41 -14.70
N LEU A 24 -0.52 1.68 -13.41
CA LEU A 24 -0.84 3.01 -12.90
C LEU A 24 0.42 3.89 -12.76
N GLN A 25 1.57 3.40 -13.23
CA GLN A 25 2.85 4.11 -13.27
C GLN A 25 3.49 4.32 -11.91
N TYR A 26 3.21 3.43 -10.96
CA TYR A 26 3.91 3.42 -9.68
C TYR A 26 5.17 2.55 -9.78
N ASP A 27 6.19 2.94 -9.04
CA ASP A 27 7.44 2.18 -8.93
C ASP A 27 7.27 1.18 -7.79
N VAL A 28 7.18 -0.11 -8.14
CA VAL A 28 6.83 -1.17 -7.19
C VAL A 28 8.07 -1.88 -6.69
N GLN A 29 8.15 -2.07 -5.38
CA GLN A 29 9.16 -2.89 -4.73
C GLN A 29 8.49 -3.99 -3.92
N GLU A 30 9.18 -5.10 -3.71
CA GLU A 30 8.65 -6.23 -2.96
C GLU A 30 9.43 -6.44 -1.66
N ASN A 31 8.74 -6.98 -0.66
CA ASN A 31 9.34 -7.37 0.62
C ASN A 31 10.15 -6.25 1.27
N LYS A 32 9.52 -5.10 1.42
CA LYS A 32 10.17 -3.90 1.95
C LYS A 32 9.59 -3.55 3.31
N GLU A 33 10.39 -2.89 4.13
CA GLU A 33 9.91 -2.30 5.37
C GLU A 33 9.53 -0.84 5.12
N LEU A 34 8.31 -0.48 5.52
CA LEU A 34 7.89 0.91 5.51
C LEU A 34 8.36 1.59 6.79
N ILE A 35 8.84 2.81 6.67
CA ILE A 35 9.31 3.61 7.80
C ILE A 35 8.45 4.86 7.88
N ASN A 36 7.84 5.08 9.06
CA ASN A 36 7.05 6.29 9.28
C ASN A 36 8.00 7.47 9.50
N PRO A 37 8.01 8.47 8.58
CA PRO A 37 8.98 9.56 8.68
C PRO A 37 8.72 10.52 9.84
N LEU A 38 7.51 10.55 10.39
CA LEU A 38 7.16 11.45 11.49
C LEU A 38 7.20 10.78 12.85
N ASP A 39 7.42 9.47 12.90
CA ASP A 39 7.48 8.75 14.16
C ASP A 39 8.91 8.79 14.71
N HIS A 40 9.08 9.39 15.88
CA HIS A 40 10.39 9.46 16.53
C HIS A 40 10.95 8.08 16.88
N GLN A 41 10.10 7.09 17.04
CA GLN A 41 10.51 5.73 17.30
C GLN A 41 10.78 4.94 16.00
N HIS A 42 10.57 5.57 14.86
CA HIS A 42 10.79 4.97 13.54
C HIS A 42 10.04 3.65 13.39
N GLU A 43 8.72 3.70 13.62
CA GLU A 43 7.86 2.53 13.43
C GLU A 43 8.12 1.92 12.06
N LYS A 44 8.39 0.62 12.05
CA LYS A 44 8.66 -0.11 10.82
C LYS A 44 7.59 -1.17 10.63
N VAL A 45 7.05 -1.26 9.43
CA VAL A 45 6.07 -2.27 9.07
C VAL A 45 6.55 -3.00 7.83
N LYS A 46 6.67 -4.31 7.93
CA LYS A 46 7.07 -5.13 6.78
C LYS A 46 5.86 -5.35 5.88
N VAL A 47 6.02 -5.06 4.60
CA VAL A 47 4.95 -5.23 3.61
C VAL A 47 5.43 -6.11 2.48
N ASP A 48 4.48 -6.75 1.80
CA ASP A 48 4.79 -7.63 0.68
C ASP A 48 5.04 -6.85 -0.61
N VAL A 49 4.33 -5.73 -0.76
CA VAL A 49 4.43 -4.85 -1.94
C VAL A 49 4.47 -3.41 -1.45
N SER A 50 5.34 -2.60 -2.02
CA SER A 50 5.41 -1.19 -1.65
C SER A 50 5.55 -0.29 -2.87
N ILE A 51 5.07 0.96 -2.71
CA ILE A 51 5.26 2.02 -3.69
C ILE A 51 5.84 3.22 -2.96
N GLY A 52 7.17 3.24 -2.82
CA GLY A 52 7.84 4.24 -2.01
C GLY A 52 8.14 3.72 -0.61
N ASP A 53 8.41 4.64 0.32
CA ASP A 53 8.87 4.28 1.65
C ASP A 53 7.75 4.23 2.69
N ASP A 54 6.57 4.73 2.35
CA ASP A 54 5.50 4.96 3.31
C ASP A 54 4.14 4.40 2.88
N ILE A 55 4.05 3.73 1.74
CA ILE A 55 2.81 3.14 1.24
C ILE A 55 3.09 1.71 0.82
N GLY A 56 2.29 0.77 1.29
CA GLY A 56 2.47 -0.62 0.92
C GLY A 56 1.20 -1.45 1.07
N PHE A 57 1.32 -2.70 0.67
CA PHE A 57 0.25 -3.69 0.81
C PHE A 57 0.81 -4.91 1.51
N ARG A 58 0.08 -5.41 2.48
CA ARG A 58 0.48 -6.57 3.29
C ARG A 58 -0.64 -7.61 3.27
N LEU A 59 -0.25 -8.86 3.03
CA LEU A 59 -1.19 -9.99 3.08
C LEU A 59 -1.59 -10.26 4.52
N ASN A 60 -2.90 -10.29 4.79
CA ASN A 60 -3.39 -10.57 6.13
C ASN A 60 -3.72 -12.07 6.31
N GLN A 61 -4.21 -12.43 7.49
CA GLN A 61 -4.51 -13.83 7.81
C GLN A 61 -5.70 -14.38 7.03
N GLU A 62 -6.54 -13.51 6.49
CA GLU A 62 -7.70 -13.90 5.69
C GLU A 62 -7.35 -14.16 4.23
N GLY A 63 -6.10 -13.93 3.83
CA GLY A 63 -5.67 -14.13 2.46
C GLY A 63 -5.98 -12.96 1.53
N VAL A 64 -6.26 -11.78 2.08
CA VAL A 64 -6.45 -10.56 1.30
C VAL A 64 -5.39 -9.53 1.69
N TYR A 65 -5.08 -8.65 0.75
CA TYR A 65 -4.10 -7.59 1.00
C TYR A 65 -4.74 -6.42 1.73
N GLU A 66 -3.97 -5.82 2.61
CA GLU A 66 -4.34 -4.58 3.30
C GLU A 66 -3.43 -3.47 2.84
N LEU A 67 -4.00 -2.31 2.55
CA LEU A 67 -3.22 -1.10 2.32
C LEU A 67 -2.65 -0.66 3.67
N VAL A 68 -1.34 -0.41 3.70
CA VAL A 68 -0.65 0.08 4.89
C VAL A 68 -0.05 1.43 4.55
N ALA A 69 -0.47 2.47 5.26
CA ALA A 69 0.02 3.82 5.03
C ALA A 69 -0.30 4.70 6.23
N ASP A 70 0.50 5.76 6.38
CA ASP A 70 0.17 6.80 7.36
C ASP A 70 -0.60 7.90 6.62
N ILE A 71 -1.87 8.02 6.96
CA ILE A 71 -2.76 8.97 6.30
C ILE A 71 -2.34 10.42 6.59
N GLN A 72 -1.75 10.68 7.74
CA GLN A 72 -1.30 12.02 8.10
C GLN A 72 -0.09 12.48 7.29
N THR A 73 0.73 11.55 6.81
CA THR A 73 1.91 11.86 6.00
C THR A 73 1.69 11.56 4.52
N TRP A 74 0.46 11.27 4.13
CA TRP A 74 0.12 10.92 2.76
C TRP A 74 0.51 12.04 1.80
N LYS A 75 1.42 11.75 0.87
CA LYS A 75 1.99 12.73 -0.05
C LYS A 75 1.49 12.63 -1.48
N ASP A 76 0.84 11.52 -1.82
CA ASP A 76 0.32 11.34 -3.17
C ASP A 76 -0.77 12.37 -3.42
N PRO A 77 -0.79 13.05 -4.59
CA PRO A 77 -1.86 14.00 -4.90
C PRO A 77 -3.25 13.36 -4.95
N VAL A 78 -3.33 12.04 -5.15
CA VAL A 78 -4.60 11.31 -5.10
C VAL A 78 -4.86 10.90 -3.65
N PRO A 79 -6.02 11.27 -3.06
CA PRO A 79 -6.33 10.87 -1.68
C PRO A 79 -6.34 9.35 -1.49
N PRO A 80 -6.10 8.84 -0.27
CA PRO A 80 -6.02 7.40 -0.03
C PRO A 80 -7.22 6.61 -0.54
N ALA A 81 -8.44 7.10 -0.31
CA ALA A 81 -9.64 6.40 -0.77
C ALA A 81 -9.69 6.30 -2.29
N ARG A 82 -9.34 7.37 -2.99
CA ARG A 82 -9.29 7.36 -4.45
C ARG A 82 -8.16 6.51 -5.00
N PHE A 83 -7.02 6.57 -4.34
CA PHE A 83 -5.89 5.71 -4.71
C PHE A 83 -6.31 4.25 -4.66
N LEU A 84 -6.96 3.83 -3.58
CA LEU A 84 -7.39 2.46 -3.41
C LEU A 84 -8.44 2.07 -4.47
N ASP A 85 -9.36 2.99 -4.79
CA ASP A 85 -10.34 2.75 -5.85
C ASP A 85 -9.66 2.54 -7.21
N LYS A 86 -8.67 3.35 -7.53
CA LYS A 86 -7.94 3.22 -8.80
C LYS A 86 -7.22 1.88 -8.88
N VAL A 87 -6.57 1.48 -7.81
CA VAL A 87 -5.86 0.20 -7.76
C VAL A 87 -6.85 -0.96 -7.92
N THR A 88 -7.95 -0.91 -7.19
CA THR A 88 -8.97 -1.96 -7.23
C THR A 88 -9.59 -2.08 -8.62
N GLN A 89 -9.89 -0.96 -9.26
CA GLN A 89 -10.45 -0.96 -10.60
C GLN A 89 -9.47 -1.53 -11.62
N GLN A 90 -8.21 -1.14 -11.53
CA GLN A 90 -7.19 -1.65 -12.43
C GLN A 90 -6.98 -3.15 -12.23
N TYR A 91 -6.96 -3.59 -10.98
CA TYR A 91 -6.86 -5.00 -10.63
C TYR A 91 -8.03 -5.80 -11.21
N ALA A 92 -9.23 -5.26 -11.15
CA ALA A 92 -10.43 -5.94 -11.64
C ALA A 92 -10.50 -6.03 -13.17
N ARG A 93 -9.77 -5.17 -13.87
CA ARG A 93 -9.75 -5.17 -15.35
C ARG A 93 -8.78 -6.17 -15.94
N MET A 94 -7.99 -6.81 -15.11
CA MET A 94 -6.90 -7.67 -15.58
C MET A 94 -7.31 -9.12 -15.69
#